data_3855ab9403d466080be242ab06df98d8
#
_entry.id   3855ab9403d466080be242ab06df98d8
#
_cell.length_a   1.000
_cell.length_b   1.000
_cell.length_c   1.000
_cell.angle_alpha   90.00
_cell.angle_beta   90.00
_cell.angle_gamma   90.00
#
_symmetry.space_group_name_H-M   'P 1'
#
loop_
_entity.id
_entity.type
_entity.pdbx_description
1 polymer ?
#
loop_
_entity_poly.entity_id
_entity_poly.type
_entity_poly.pdbx_seq_one_letter_code
_entity_poly.pdbx_strand_id
1 'polypeptide(L)'
;DSTIDFYQGILGFNCLGENQIEVLEGGYLRQVMFDIGRGQFVAFLEANQVPGIADEYDSGITSTLGVPNMFYHVAFSLETLDDLKVMRSSLLDNNIHVSPIVEHGPAMSIYLKDPNKIQLEFTAAIRDFDQDDQQGSFAIPKVALDPVG
;
A
#
# COMPACT_ATOMS: atom_id res chain seq x y z
N ASP A 1 9.95 -11.47 -9.75
CA ASP A 1 9.64 -11.23 -8.33
C ASP A 1 8.38 -10.37 -8.21
N SER A 2 7.34 -10.93 -7.59
CA SER A 2 6.00 -10.30 -7.56
C SER A 2 6.00 -8.90 -6.96
N THR A 3 6.84 -8.64 -5.96
CA THR A 3 6.96 -7.30 -5.34
C THR A 3 7.58 -6.30 -6.32
N ILE A 4 8.68 -6.66 -6.99
CA ILE A 4 9.31 -5.78 -7.98
C ILE A 4 8.37 -5.57 -9.17
N ASP A 5 7.76 -6.64 -9.70
CA ASP A 5 6.85 -6.55 -10.83
C ASP A 5 5.65 -5.64 -10.54
N PHE A 6 5.17 -5.66 -9.30
CA PHE A 6 4.07 -4.81 -8.87
C PHE A 6 4.50 -3.36 -8.65
N TYR A 7 5.48 -3.12 -7.78
CA TYR A 7 5.86 -1.74 -7.40
C TYR A 7 6.57 -0.99 -8.52
N GLN A 8 7.48 -1.63 -9.25
CA GLN A 8 8.15 -1.03 -10.40
C GLN A 8 7.33 -1.16 -11.68
N GLY A 9 6.83 -2.36 -11.97
CA GLY A 9 6.18 -2.65 -13.26
C GLY A 9 4.77 -2.06 -13.38
N ILE A 10 3.95 -2.15 -12.32
CA ILE A 10 2.55 -1.70 -12.35
C ILE A 10 2.40 -0.30 -11.77
N LEU A 11 2.95 -0.04 -10.57
CA LEU A 11 2.83 1.27 -9.93
C LEU A 11 3.81 2.31 -10.48
N GLY A 12 4.86 1.89 -11.19
CA GLY A 12 5.84 2.78 -11.81
C GLY A 12 6.84 3.40 -10.82
N PHE A 13 6.97 2.84 -9.61
CA PHE A 13 7.97 3.31 -8.65
C PHE A 13 9.38 2.95 -9.11
N ASN A 14 10.34 3.85 -8.90
CA ASN A 14 11.72 3.57 -9.27
C ASN A 14 12.38 2.65 -8.24
N CYS A 15 12.83 1.46 -8.67
CA CYS A 15 13.60 0.57 -7.81
C CYS A 15 14.99 1.18 -7.52
N LEU A 16 15.29 1.45 -6.26
CA LEU A 16 16.54 2.04 -5.81
C LEU A 16 17.66 1.00 -5.66
N GLY A 17 17.31 -0.27 -5.57
CA GLY A 17 18.26 -1.36 -5.49
C GLY A 17 17.77 -2.53 -4.65
N GLU A 18 18.52 -3.60 -4.75
CA GLU A 18 18.36 -4.84 -4.01
C GLU A 18 19.63 -5.13 -3.24
N ASN A 19 19.49 -5.40 -1.94
CA ASN A 19 20.62 -5.66 -1.04
C ASN A 19 20.40 -6.98 -0.28
N GLN A 20 21.51 -7.57 0.12
CA GLN A 20 21.54 -8.71 1.03
C GLN A 20 22.17 -8.30 2.35
N ILE A 21 21.49 -8.58 3.46
CA ILE A 21 21.90 -8.22 4.81
C ILE A 21 22.10 -9.52 5.59
N GLU A 22 23.32 -9.82 6.01
CA GLU A 22 23.63 -11.01 6.80
C GLU A 22 23.02 -10.91 8.20
N VAL A 23 22.47 -12.03 8.71
CA VAL A 23 21.89 -12.12 10.05
C VAL A 23 22.86 -12.88 10.96
N LEU A 24 23.11 -12.34 12.16
CA LEU A 24 24.08 -12.91 13.12
C LEU A 24 23.73 -14.34 13.52
N GLU A 25 22.46 -14.66 13.61
CA GLU A 25 21.93 -15.99 13.95
C GLU A 25 22.01 -16.98 12.78
N GLY A 26 22.38 -16.51 11.59
CA GLY A 26 22.47 -17.26 10.34
C GLY A 26 21.40 -16.83 9.33
N GLY A 27 21.62 -17.19 8.07
CA GLY A 27 20.79 -16.73 6.97
C GLY A 27 21.00 -15.27 6.60
N TYR A 28 20.09 -14.72 5.81
CA TYR A 28 20.16 -13.33 5.36
C TYR A 28 18.77 -12.74 5.13
N LEU A 29 18.70 -11.41 5.14
CA LEU A 29 17.54 -10.66 4.68
C LEU A 29 17.83 -10.13 3.29
N ARG A 30 16.93 -10.39 2.35
CA ARG A 30 16.90 -9.71 1.06
C ARG A 30 16.05 -8.45 1.21
N GLN A 31 16.62 -7.31 0.89
CA GLN A 31 15.95 -6.02 0.93
C GLN A 31 15.79 -5.46 -0.49
N VAL A 32 14.59 -5.02 -0.83
CA VAL A 32 14.33 -4.24 -2.04
C VAL A 32 13.72 -2.89 -1.66
N MET A 33 14.17 -1.80 -2.30
CA MET A 33 13.72 -0.44 -2.00
C MET A 33 13.18 0.26 -3.24
N PHE A 34 12.12 1.03 -3.06
CA PHE A 34 11.47 1.82 -4.12
C PHE A 34 11.36 3.28 -3.69
N ASP A 35 11.74 4.18 -4.60
CA ASP A 35 11.50 5.62 -4.44
C ASP A 35 10.01 5.92 -4.61
N ILE A 36 9.42 6.56 -3.62
CA ILE A 36 8.02 7.01 -3.63
C ILE A 36 7.91 8.53 -3.78
N GLY A 37 9.00 9.18 -4.16
CA GLY A 37 9.06 10.62 -4.37
C GLY A 37 9.39 11.44 -3.12
N ARG A 38 9.75 12.69 -3.32
CA ARG A 38 10.07 13.66 -2.26
C ARG A 38 11.16 13.20 -1.29
N GLY A 39 12.11 12.38 -1.76
CA GLY A 39 13.18 11.83 -0.93
C GLY A 39 12.72 10.76 0.06
N GLN A 40 11.55 10.17 -0.15
CA GLN A 40 11.00 9.08 0.65
C GLN A 40 11.12 7.75 -0.11
N PHE A 41 11.15 6.67 0.63
CA PHE A 41 11.18 5.33 0.05
C PHE A 41 10.37 4.33 0.89
N VAL A 42 9.94 3.26 0.25
CA VAL A 42 9.40 2.07 0.91
C VAL A 42 10.37 0.92 0.70
N ALA A 43 10.59 0.11 1.73
CA ALA A 43 11.46 -1.05 1.69
C ALA A 43 10.71 -2.32 2.07
N PHE A 44 11.01 -3.42 1.38
CA PHE A 44 10.52 -4.75 1.67
C PHE A 44 11.70 -5.63 2.09
N LEU A 45 11.47 -6.46 3.09
CA LEU A 45 12.44 -7.42 3.60
C LEU A 45 11.86 -8.83 3.49
N GLU A 46 12.66 -9.74 2.94
CA GLU A 46 12.38 -11.16 2.88
C GLU A 46 13.46 -11.91 3.64
N ALA A 47 13.06 -12.78 4.57
CA ALA A 47 13.99 -13.61 5.33
C ALA A 47 14.32 -14.89 4.55
N ASN A 48 15.61 -15.22 4.45
CA ASN A 48 16.10 -16.42 3.79
C ASN A 48 16.95 -17.22 4.77
N GLN A 49 16.49 -18.43 5.11
CA GLN A 49 17.18 -19.37 6.02
C GLN A 49 17.53 -18.74 7.38
N VAL A 50 16.74 -17.79 7.87
CA VAL A 50 16.95 -17.15 9.17
C VAL A 50 16.33 -18.03 10.26
N PRO A 51 17.10 -18.48 11.27
CA PRO A 51 16.57 -19.31 12.34
C PRO A 51 15.38 -18.67 13.06
N GLY A 52 14.29 -19.42 13.20
CA GLY A 52 13.07 -18.97 13.88
C GLY A 52 12.08 -18.19 12.99
N ILE A 53 12.41 -17.93 11.74
CA ILE A 53 11.49 -17.39 10.74
C ILE A 53 11.16 -18.52 9.76
N ALA A 54 9.87 -18.76 9.54
CA ALA A 54 9.43 -19.76 8.57
C ALA A 54 9.70 -19.23 7.14
N ASP A 55 10.05 -20.12 6.21
CA ASP A 55 10.28 -19.76 4.80
C ASP A 55 8.99 -19.26 4.12
N GLU A 56 7.84 -19.72 4.59
CA GLU A 56 6.52 -19.24 4.14
C GLU A 56 5.70 -18.77 5.34
N TYR A 57 5.20 -17.56 5.29
CA TYR A 57 4.31 -16.98 6.29
C TYR A 57 3.30 -16.02 5.66
N ASP A 58 2.18 -15.78 6.33
CA ASP A 58 1.22 -14.76 5.90
C ASP A 58 1.74 -13.37 6.27
N SER A 59 2.16 -12.61 5.28
CA SER A 59 2.64 -11.23 5.44
C SER A 59 1.53 -10.19 5.60
N GLY A 60 0.25 -10.60 5.43
CA GLY A 60 -0.91 -9.73 5.62
C GLY A 60 -1.13 -9.37 7.08
N ILE A 61 -0.87 -8.13 7.47
CA ILE A 61 -1.01 -7.65 8.84
C ILE A 61 -2.45 -7.86 9.34
N THR A 62 -3.42 -7.47 8.53
CA THR A 62 -4.85 -7.52 8.91
C THR A 62 -5.38 -8.94 8.99
N SER A 63 -5.00 -9.82 8.06
CA SER A 63 -5.38 -11.24 8.09
C SER A 63 -4.79 -11.94 9.30
N THR A 64 -3.52 -11.71 9.61
CA THR A 64 -2.84 -12.29 10.77
C THR A 64 -3.45 -11.84 12.09
N LEU A 65 -3.88 -10.56 12.18
CA LEU A 65 -4.53 -10.01 13.37
C LEU A 65 -6.04 -10.33 13.45
N GLY A 66 -6.64 -10.86 12.39
CA GLY A 66 -8.08 -11.14 12.34
C GLY A 66 -8.95 -9.87 12.34
N VAL A 67 -8.46 -8.77 11.73
CA VAL A 67 -9.17 -7.49 11.64
C VAL A 67 -9.43 -7.11 10.18
N PRO A 68 -10.46 -6.27 9.89
CA PRO A 68 -10.73 -5.79 8.54
C PRO A 68 -9.53 -5.06 7.90
N ASN A 69 -9.38 -5.20 6.58
CA ASN A 69 -8.24 -4.66 5.83
C ASN A 69 -8.03 -3.16 6.02
N MET A 70 -9.11 -2.39 6.18
CA MET A 70 -9.05 -0.94 6.35
C MET A 70 -8.36 -0.47 7.65
N PHE A 71 -8.12 -1.37 8.63
CA PHE A 71 -7.51 -1.00 9.91
C PHE A 71 -6.02 -0.72 9.80
N TYR A 72 -5.32 -1.35 8.86
CA TYR A 72 -3.89 -1.13 8.62
C TYR A 72 -3.65 -1.03 7.13
N HIS A 73 -3.25 0.13 6.67
CA HIS A 73 -2.91 0.37 5.26
C HIS A 73 -1.79 1.40 5.14
N VAL A 74 -1.15 1.41 3.98
CA VAL A 74 -0.16 2.41 3.60
C VAL A 74 -0.78 3.31 2.55
N ALA A 75 -0.82 4.63 2.82
CA ALA A 75 -1.37 5.61 1.91
C ALA A 75 -0.26 6.35 1.15
N PHE A 76 -0.39 6.42 -0.17
CA PHE A 76 0.45 7.20 -1.07
C PHE A 76 -0.34 8.38 -1.62
N SER A 77 0.25 9.59 -1.50
CA SER A 77 -0.38 10.79 -2.04
C SER A 77 -0.10 10.95 -3.53
N LEU A 78 -1.14 11.24 -4.29
CA LEU A 78 -1.07 11.70 -5.67
C LEU A 78 -1.33 13.22 -5.71
N GLU A 79 -0.85 13.88 -6.76
CA GLU A 79 -0.94 15.34 -6.85
C GLU A 79 -2.37 15.81 -7.16
N THR A 80 -3.08 15.08 -8.03
CA THR A 80 -4.39 15.48 -8.50
C THR A 80 -5.40 14.32 -8.51
N LEU A 81 -6.70 14.67 -8.54
CA LEU A 81 -7.77 13.70 -8.75
C LEU A 81 -7.66 12.99 -10.12
N ASP A 82 -7.13 13.66 -11.13
CA ASP A 82 -6.96 13.05 -12.45
C ASP A 82 -5.83 12.02 -12.43
N ASP A 83 -4.75 12.24 -11.67
CA ASP A 83 -3.72 11.22 -11.43
C ASP A 83 -4.31 9.99 -10.74
N LEU A 84 -5.22 10.20 -9.77
CA LEU A 84 -5.92 9.11 -9.10
C LEU A 84 -6.78 8.29 -10.08
N LYS A 85 -7.49 8.94 -10.99
CA LYS A 85 -8.28 8.27 -12.03
C LYS A 85 -7.39 7.48 -13.02
N VAL A 86 -6.26 8.07 -13.43
CA VAL A 86 -5.28 7.42 -14.29
C VAL A 86 -4.68 6.20 -13.59
N MET A 87 -4.25 6.33 -12.34
CA MET A 87 -3.75 5.22 -11.53
C MET A 87 -4.80 4.10 -11.45
N ARG A 88 -6.04 4.43 -11.13
CA ARG A 88 -7.12 3.44 -11.05
C ARG A 88 -7.33 2.71 -12.37
N SER A 89 -7.34 3.42 -13.50
CA SER A 89 -7.49 2.81 -14.82
C SER A 89 -6.33 1.86 -15.12
N SER A 90 -5.10 2.29 -14.88
CA SER A 90 -3.90 1.46 -15.07
C SER A 90 -3.95 0.17 -14.23
N LEU A 91 -4.40 0.25 -12.98
CA LEU A 91 -4.56 -0.92 -12.11
C LEU A 91 -5.58 -1.92 -12.69
N LEU A 92 -6.73 -1.44 -13.15
CA LEU A 92 -7.75 -2.27 -13.79
C LEU A 92 -7.26 -2.91 -15.09
N ASP A 93 -6.53 -2.17 -15.93
CA ASP A 93 -5.95 -2.66 -17.17
C ASP A 93 -4.89 -3.77 -16.94
N ASN A 94 -4.25 -3.74 -15.76
CA ASN A 94 -3.32 -4.79 -15.31
C ASN A 94 -4.01 -5.90 -14.49
N ASN A 95 -5.36 -5.97 -14.52
CA ASN A 95 -6.16 -6.95 -13.76
C ASN A 95 -5.96 -6.91 -12.24
N ILE A 96 -5.58 -5.77 -11.69
CA ILE A 96 -5.51 -5.56 -10.25
C ILE A 96 -6.89 -5.17 -9.73
N HIS A 97 -7.37 -5.90 -8.71
CA HIS A 97 -8.61 -5.53 -8.05
C HIS A 97 -8.43 -4.23 -7.27
N VAL A 98 -9.19 -3.21 -7.61
CA VAL A 98 -9.14 -1.89 -6.98
C VAL A 98 -10.55 -1.38 -6.71
N SER A 99 -10.75 -0.72 -5.58
CA SER A 99 -12.05 -0.18 -5.20
C SER A 99 -12.57 0.88 -6.21
N PRO A 100 -13.86 1.21 -6.18
CA PRO A 100 -14.34 2.49 -6.68
C PRO A 100 -13.58 3.64 -6.00
N ILE A 101 -13.65 4.84 -6.60
CA ILE A 101 -13.16 6.05 -5.92
C ILE A 101 -14.07 6.35 -4.73
N VAL A 102 -13.48 6.51 -3.56
CA VAL A 102 -14.17 6.79 -2.29
C VAL A 102 -13.89 8.24 -1.90
N GLU A 103 -14.94 8.96 -1.54
CA GLU A 103 -14.85 10.34 -1.05
C GLU A 103 -14.66 10.37 0.46
N HIS A 104 -13.66 11.14 0.91
CA HIS A 104 -13.34 11.37 2.32
C HIS A 104 -13.40 12.87 2.69
N GLY A 105 -14.35 13.59 2.11
CA GLY A 105 -14.47 15.03 2.30
C GLY A 105 -13.41 15.80 1.52
N PRO A 106 -12.25 16.18 2.12
CA PRO A 106 -11.20 16.93 1.43
C PRO A 106 -10.34 16.08 0.48
N ALA A 107 -10.50 14.76 0.47
CA ALA A 107 -9.70 13.84 -0.35
C ALA A 107 -10.55 12.77 -1.02
N MET A 108 -10.03 12.26 -2.13
CA MET A 108 -10.55 11.10 -2.85
C MET A 108 -9.51 9.99 -2.81
N SER A 109 -9.96 8.74 -2.62
CA SER A 109 -9.05 7.61 -2.45
C SER A 109 -9.50 6.37 -3.23
N ILE A 110 -8.54 5.51 -3.56
CA ILE A 110 -8.76 4.14 -4.04
C ILE A 110 -7.96 3.16 -3.17
N TYR A 111 -8.46 1.95 -3.05
CA TYR A 111 -7.90 0.91 -2.19
C TYR A 111 -7.63 -0.36 -2.97
N LEU A 112 -6.49 -1.01 -2.69
CA LEU A 112 -6.10 -2.28 -3.31
C LEU A 112 -5.17 -3.06 -2.36
N LYS A 113 -4.92 -4.33 -2.69
CA LYS A 113 -3.88 -5.13 -2.02
C LYS A 113 -2.66 -5.29 -2.92
N ASP A 114 -1.48 -5.22 -2.32
CA ASP A 114 -0.25 -5.61 -2.98
C ASP A 114 -0.07 -7.15 -2.99
N PRO A 115 0.95 -7.69 -3.69
CA PRO A 115 1.23 -9.13 -3.69
C PRO A 115 1.53 -9.73 -2.30
N ASN A 116 1.95 -8.89 -1.35
CA ASN A 116 2.25 -9.29 0.02
C ASN A 116 1.02 -9.19 0.95
N LYS A 117 -0.19 -8.98 0.37
CA LYS A 117 -1.46 -8.77 1.08
C LYS A 117 -1.51 -7.50 1.93
N ILE A 118 -0.60 -6.56 1.71
CA ILE A 118 -0.62 -5.26 2.37
C ILE A 118 -1.71 -4.41 1.72
N GLN A 119 -2.59 -3.83 2.54
CA GLN A 119 -3.58 -2.89 2.05
C GLN A 119 -2.91 -1.57 1.69
N LEU A 120 -3.11 -1.12 0.45
CA LEU A 120 -2.64 0.16 -0.04
C LEU A 120 -3.81 1.10 -0.28
N GLU A 121 -3.54 2.38 -0.11
CA GLU A 121 -4.40 3.48 -0.49
C GLU A 121 -3.63 4.42 -1.42
N PHE A 122 -4.24 4.86 -2.52
CA PHE A 122 -3.81 6.06 -3.24
C PHE A 122 -4.82 7.14 -2.99
N THR A 123 -4.35 8.31 -2.57
CA THR A 123 -5.21 9.44 -2.18
C THR A 123 -4.78 10.72 -2.87
N ALA A 124 -5.76 11.54 -3.27
CA ALA A 124 -5.55 12.87 -3.81
C ALA A 124 -6.40 13.88 -3.06
N ALA A 125 -5.78 14.94 -2.55
CA ALA A 125 -6.51 16.06 -1.97
C ALA A 125 -7.24 16.82 -3.09
N ILE A 126 -8.51 17.16 -2.85
CA ILE A 126 -9.34 17.93 -3.79
C ILE A 126 -9.58 19.36 -3.31
N ARG A 127 -9.27 19.64 -2.06
CA ARG A 127 -9.24 20.96 -1.42
C ARG A 127 -8.38 20.89 -0.15
N ASP A 128 -8.05 22.03 0.39
CA ASP A 128 -7.40 22.11 1.69
C ASP A 128 -8.33 21.66 2.82
N PHE A 129 -7.74 21.15 3.90
CA PHE A 129 -8.46 20.87 5.14
C PHE A 129 -8.85 22.18 5.84
N ASP A 130 -10.10 22.26 6.26
CA ASP A 130 -10.63 23.42 6.98
C ASP A 130 -11.00 23.10 8.44
N GLN A 131 -11.61 24.04 9.15
CA GLN A 131 -12.00 23.86 10.54
C GLN A 131 -13.14 22.85 10.71
N ASP A 132 -14.05 22.75 9.74
CA ASP A 132 -15.16 21.79 9.78
C ASP A 132 -14.62 20.36 9.62
N ASP A 133 -13.61 20.16 8.78
CA ASP A 133 -12.92 18.86 8.67
C ASP A 133 -12.26 18.47 10.00
N GLN A 134 -11.59 19.41 10.67
CA GLN A 134 -10.94 19.15 11.97
C GLN A 134 -11.96 18.80 13.07
N GLN A 135 -13.17 19.28 12.95
CA GLN A 135 -14.27 18.99 13.88
C GLN A 135 -15.07 17.72 13.50
N GLY A 136 -14.68 17.05 12.39
CA GLY A 136 -15.39 15.88 11.90
C GLY A 136 -16.78 16.17 11.35
N SER A 137 -17.00 17.37 10.84
CA SER A 137 -18.33 17.86 10.41
C SER A 137 -18.70 17.44 8.98
N PHE A 138 -17.79 16.82 8.22
CA PHE A 138 -18.11 16.30 6.89
C PHE A 138 -18.72 14.90 6.98
N ALA A 139 -19.73 14.66 6.13
CA ALA A 139 -20.37 13.36 6.07
C ALA A 139 -19.48 12.35 5.36
N ILE A 140 -18.94 11.39 6.09
CA ILE A 140 -18.26 10.23 5.50
C ILE A 140 -19.36 9.19 5.14
N PRO A 141 -19.39 8.67 3.91
CA PRO A 141 -20.30 7.60 3.55
C PRO A 141 -20.10 6.38 4.46
N LYS A 142 -21.19 5.69 4.76
CA LYS A 142 -21.09 4.41 5.48
C LYS A 142 -20.29 3.43 4.64
N VAL A 143 -19.26 2.85 5.24
CA VAL A 143 -18.45 1.81 4.59
C VAL A 143 -18.89 0.42 5.07
N ALA A 144 -18.90 -0.55 4.17
CA ALA A 144 -18.98 -1.95 4.54
C ALA A 144 -17.60 -2.39 5.01
N LEU A 145 -17.53 -3.05 6.17
CA LEU A 145 -16.29 -3.73 6.56
C LEU A 145 -16.18 -4.98 5.71
N ASP A 146 -15.08 -5.09 4.95
CA ASP A 146 -14.78 -6.35 4.30
C ASP A 146 -14.63 -7.44 5.36
N PRO A 147 -15.23 -8.62 5.14
CA PRO A 147 -14.96 -9.74 6.01
C PRO A 147 -13.44 -9.98 6.02
N VAL A 148 -12.93 -10.41 7.17
CA VAL A 148 -11.54 -10.83 7.32
C VAL A 148 -11.26 -11.87 6.24
N GLY A 149 -10.49 -11.48 5.23
CA GLY A 149 -10.20 -12.29 4.05
C GLY A 149 -8.98 -13.15 4.22
#